data_90c234509eba0186d099557c2d5a20e2
#
_entry.id   90c234509eba0186d099557c2d5a20e2
#
_cell.length_a   1.000
_cell.length_b   1.000
_cell.length_c   1.000
_cell.angle_alpha   90.00
_cell.angle_beta   90.00
_cell.angle_gamma   90.00
#
_symmetry.space_group_name_H-M   'P 1'
#
loop_
_entity.id
_entity.type
_entity.pdbx_description
1 polymer ?
#
loop_
_entity_poly.entity_id
_entity_poly.type
_entity_poly.pdbx_seq_one_letter_code
_entity_poly.pdbx_strand_id
1 'polypeptide(L)'
;MAIAALAIGGLAGLLVGIALYVTRAGNILANRPVFVVLNVLVNIIRPIPFIIFITAIRPLTQALTGASYGVEAAIPALAIMATFATSRIVEQNLVALDPGVVEAARAMGAGPLRIIATVIVPETLGPLILGFTFLFVGIVDMTAVAGAIGAGGLGDFAIVYGYQRFNDVVTWTAVAVIVVMVQLAQFLGNFLARKVLRR
;
A
#
# COMPACT_ATOMS: atom_id res chain seq x y z
N MET A 1 2.55 -11.14 -8.18
CA MET A 1 1.80 -9.87 -8.24
C MET A 1 1.85 -9.12 -6.90
N ALA A 2 1.28 -9.64 -5.80
CA ALA A 2 1.12 -8.92 -4.54
C ALA A 2 2.44 -8.34 -3.97
N ILE A 3 3.52 -9.12 -3.91
CA ILE A 3 4.81 -8.66 -3.39
C ILE A 3 5.40 -7.53 -4.27
N ALA A 4 5.34 -7.66 -5.60
CA ALA A 4 5.83 -6.62 -6.50
C ALA A 4 5.02 -5.32 -6.37
N ALA A 5 3.69 -5.44 -6.31
CA ALA A 5 2.80 -4.30 -6.11
C ALA A 5 3.03 -3.61 -4.75
N LEU A 6 3.22 -4.40 -3.68
CA LEU A 6 3.55 -3.85 -2.35
C LEU A 6 4.93 -3.19 -2.34
N ALA A 7 5.93 -3.78 -2.97
CA ALA A 7 7.27 -3.20 -3.02
C ALA A 7 7.26 -1.85 -3.76
N ILE A 8 6.70 -1.80 -4.95
CA ILE A 8 6.63 -0.57 -5.76
C ILE A 8 5.66 0.44 -5.14
N GLY A 9 4.42 0.02 -4.96
CA GLY A 9 3.36 0.90 -4.45
C GLY A 9 3.55 1.28 -2.97
N GLY A 10 4.09 0.37 -2.16
CA GLY A 10 4.42 0.63 -0.76
C GLY A 10 5.52 1.67 -0.61
N LEU A 11 6.62 1.56 -1.37
CA LEU A 11 7.69 2.55 -1.35
C LEU A 11 7.22 3.92 -1.88
N ALA A 12 6.54 3.94 -3.02
CA ALA A 12 5.98 5.18 -3.56
C ALA A 12 4.96 5.81 -2.60
N GLY A 13 4.08 5.00 -2.01
CA GLY A 13 3.10 5.45 -1.03
C GLY A 13 3.70 5.93 0.29
N LEU A 14 4.80 5.31 0.74
CA LEU A 14 5.57 5.81 1.88
C LEU A 14 6.08 7.23 1.62
N LEU A 15 6.67 7.47 0.45
CA LEU A 15 7.18 8.80 0.07
C LEU A 15 6.04 9.83 -0.03
N VAL A 16 4.92 9.46 -0.68
CA VAL A 16 3.75 10.34 -0.81
C VAL A 16 3.12 10.61 0.56
N GLY A 17 3.02 9.61 1.44
CA GLY A 17 2.48 9.77 2.79
C GLY A 17 3.34 10.66 3.68
N ILE A 18 4.67 10.50 3.60
CA ILE A 18 5.61 11.42 4.28
C ILE A 18 5.45 12.84 3.72
N ALA A 19 5.37 12.99 2.39
CA ALA A 19 5.18 14.30 1.76
C ALA A 19 3.88 14.97 2.20
N LEU A 20 2.77 14.23 2.28
CA LEU A 20 1.49 14.72 2.82
C LEU A 20 1.65 15.22 4.26
N TYR A 21 2.32 14.45 5.11
CA TYR A 21 2.52 14.83 6.51
C TYR A 21 3.38 16.08 6.63
N VAL A 22 4.56 16.11 6.02
CA VAL A 22 5.52 17.20 6.22
C VAL A 22 5.09 18.53 5.57
N THR A 23 4.26 18.46 4.51
CA THR A 23 3.75 19.67 3.81
C THR A 23 2.45 20.22 4.40
N ARG A 24 1.86 19.52 5.37
CA ARG A 24 0.66 19.97 6.10
C ARG A 24 0.91 21.30 6.82
N ALA A 25 -0.12 22.12 6.95
CA ALA A 25 -0.03 23.39 7.68
C ALA A 25 0.49 23.19 9.11
N GLY A 26 1.47 23.99 9.49
CA GLY A 26 2.12 23.91 10.82
C GLY A 26 3.24 22.87 10.94
N ASN A 27 3.50 22.06 9.91
CA ASN A 27 4.55 21.04 9.95
C ASN A 27 5.90 21.53 9.38
N ILE A 28 6.91 20.65 9.36
CA ILE A 28 8.34 20.99 9.13
C ILE A 28 8.65 21.57 7.75
N LEU A 29 7.91 21.18 6.71
CA LEU A 29 8.01 21.68 5.34
C LEU A 29 6.67 22.19 4.84
N ALA A 30 5.92 22.92 5.68
CA ALA A 30 4.58 23.39 5.38
C ALA A 30 4.51 24.05 3.98
N ASN A 31 3.73 23.43 3.07
CA ASN A 31 3.52 23.91 1.70
C ASN A 31 2.10 23.58 1.26
N ARG A 32 1.20 24.56 1.42
CA ARG A 32 -0.22 24.40 1.14
C ARG A 32 -0.54 23.93 -0.28
N PRO A 33 0.03 24.49 -1.36
CA PRO A 33 -0.19 24.01 -2.72
C PRO A 33 0.15 22.52 -2.89
N VAL A 34 1.33 22.09 -2.46
CA VAL A 34 1.78 20.69 -2.57
C VAL A 34 0.85 19.76 -1.77
N PHE A 35 0.54 20.13 -0.53
CA PHE A 35 -0.40 19.37 0.30
C PHE A 35 -1.76 19.20 -0.37
N VAL A 36 -2.34 20.30 -0.89
CA VAL A 36 -3.67 20.26 -1.53
C VAL A 36 -3.66 19.35 -2.75
N VAL A 37 -2.67 19.46 -3.64
CA VAL A 37 -2.55 18.62 -4.83
C VAL A 37 -2.45 17.15 -4.46
N LEU A 38 -1.53 16.79 -3.57
CA LEU A 38 -1.36 15.39 -3.13
C LEU A 38 -2.61 14.85 -2.44
N ASN A 39 -3.20 15.64 -1.55
CA ASN A 39 -4.40 15.25 -0.81
C ASN A 39 -5.61 15.03 -1.74
N VAL A 40 -5.80 15.90 -2.74
CA VAL A 40 -6.86 15.77 -3.75
C VAL A 40 -6.65 14.51 -4.58
N LEU A 41 -5.43 14.26 -5.08
CA LEU A 41 -5.12 13.05 -5.84
C LEU A 41 -5.42 11.77 -5.04
N VAL A 42 -4.96 11.70 -3.79
CA VAL A 42 -5.23 10.55 -2.91
C VAL A 42 -6.72 10.37 -2.68
N ASN A 43 -7.46 11.45 -2.43
CA ASN A 43 -8.89 11.39 -2.15
C ASN A 43 -9.75 11.04 -3.37
N ILE A 44 -9.29 11.34 -4.59
CA ILE A 44 -9.99 10.99 -5.84
C ILE A 44 -9.74 9.54 -6.21
N ILE A 45 -8.48 9.07 -6.14
CA ILE A 45 -8.13 7.74 -6.67
C ILE A 45 -8.53 6.63 -5.68
N ARG A 46 -8.31 6.83 -4.39
CA ARG A 46 -8.54 5.81 -3.36
C ARG A 46 -9.97 5.22 -3.32
N PRO A 47 -11.06 5.99 -3.46
CA PRO A 47 -12.41 5.43 -3.42
C PRO A 47 -12.83 4.69 -4.70
N ILE A 48 -12.02 4.71 -5.77
CA ILE A 48 -12.36 4.01 -7.02
C ILE A 48 -12.29 2.50 -6.76
N PRO A 49 -13.36 1.73 -7.01
CA PRO A 49 -13.32 0.28 -6.90
C PRO A 49 -12.22 -0.31 -7.81
N PHE A 50 -11.39 -1.21 -7.26
CA PHE A 50 -10.21 -1.71 -7.99
C PHE A 50 -10.55 -2.33 -9.34
N ILE A 51 -11.68 -3.06 -9.43
CA ILE A 51 -12.12 -3.66 -10.70
C ILE A 51 -12.38 -2.61 -11.80
N ILE A 52 -12.92 -1.44 -11.43
CA ILE A 52 -13.14 -0.34 -12.37
C ILE A 52 -11.80 0.33 -12.70
N PHE A 53 -10.96 0.53 -11.69
CA PHE A 53 -9.67 1.18 -11.86
C PHE A 53 -8.76 0.41 -12.81
N ILE A 54 -8.58 -0.91 -12.62
CA ILE A 54 -7.70 -1.73 -13.46
C ILE A 54 -8.15 -1.75 -14.93
N THR A 55 -9.47 -1.72 -15.18
CA THR A 55 -10.00 -1.67 -16.55
C THR A 55 -9.81 -0.28 -17.17
N ALA A 56 -10.02 0.78 -16.42
CA ALA A 56 -9.86 2.15 -16.89
C ALA A 56 -8.40 2.52 -17.20
N ILE A 57 -7.44 2.02 -16.38
CA ILE A 57 -6.01 2.33 -16.55
C ILE A 57 -5.30 1.45 -17.59
N ARG A 58 -6.00 0.48 -18.19
CA ARG A 58 -5.45 -0.44 -19.19
C ARG A 58 -4.60 0.21 -20.28
N PRO A 59 -4.98 1.35 -20.90
CA PRO A 59 -4.14 1.99 -21.91
C PRO A 59 -2.76 2.40 -21.38
N LEU A 60 -2.70 2.89 -20.13
CA LEU A 60 -1.45 3.26 -19.47
C LEU A 60 -0.61 2.01 -19.15
N THR A 61 -1.22 0.95 -18.61
CA THR A 61 -0.49 -0.30 -18.31
C THR A 61 0.07 -0.93 -19.56
N GLN A 62 -0.67 -0.92 -20.65
CA GLN A 62 -0.21 -1.40 -21.95
C GLN A 62 0.96 -0.56 -22.50
N ALA A 63 0.91 0.75 -22.35
CA ALA A 63 2.02 1.63 -22.76
C ALA A 63 3.29 1.38 -21.94
N LEU A 64 3.15 1.04 -20.65
CA LEU A 64 4.28 0.80 -19.75
C LEU A 64 4.91 -0.59 -19.90
N THR A 65 4.08 -1.61 -20.16
CA THR A 65 4.51 -3.03 -20.12
C THR A 65 4.47 -3.72 -21.48
N GLY A 66 3.82 -3.13 -22.47
CA GLY A 66 3.52 -3.76 -23.76
C GLY A 66 2.42 -4.81 -23.68
N ALA A 67 1.93 -5.17 -22.49
CA ALA A 67 0.93 -6.19 -22.25
C ALA A 67 -0.45 -5.59 -21.94
N SER A 68 -1.51 -6.17 -22.55
CA SER A 68 -2.90 -5.76 -22.28
C SER A 68 -3.58 -6.63 -21.23
N TYR A 69 -3.04 -7.82 -20.95
CA TYR A 69 -3.55 -8.83 -20.03
C TYR A 69 -2.40 -9.53 -19.30
N GLY A 70 -2.73 -10.35 -18.33
CA GLY A 70 -1.76 -11.13 -17.57
C GLY A 70 -1.14 -10.39 -16.41
N VAL A 71 -0.18 -11.05 -15.75
CA VAL A 71 0.52 -10.56 -14.56
C VAL A 71 1.21 -9.21 -14.80
N GLU A 72 1.86 -9.06 -15.95
CA GLU A 72 2.62 -7.85 -16.30
C GLU A 72 1.73 -6.62 -16.41
N ALA A 73 0.55 -6.76 -17.03
CA ALA A 73 -0.43 -5.69 -17.14
C ALA A 73 -1.08 -5.33 -15.78
N ALA A 74 -1.21 -6.29 -14.86
CA ALA A 74 -1.85 -6.08 -13.56
C ALA A 74 -0.95 -5.37 -12.54
N ILE A 75 0.37 -5.61 -12.58
CA ILE A 75 1.31 -5.05 -11.58
C ILE A 75 1.28 -3.52 -11.52
N PRO A 76 1.33 -2.74 -12.62
CA PRO A 76 1.24 -1.29 -12.55
C PRO A 76 -0.06 -0.78 -11.93
N ALA A 77 -1.20 -1.38 -12.29
CA ALA A 77 -2.49 -1.00 -11.73
C ALA A 77 -2.56 -1.26 -10.22
N LEU A 78 -2.10 -2.44 -9.77
CA LEU A 78 -1.98 -2.80 -8.37
C LEU A 78 -1.02 -1.86 -7.62
N ALA A 79 0.14 -1.55 -8.22
CA ALA A 79 1.14 -0.67 -7.61
C ALA A 79 0.62 0.76 -7.43
N ILE A 80 -0.11 1.31 -8.42
CA ILE A 80 -0.71 2.64 -8.31
C ILE A 80 -1.76 2.66 -7.20
N MET A 81 -2.68 1.71 -7.16
CA MET A 81 -3.67 1.63 -6.07
C MET A 81 -3.02 1.45 -4.70
N ALA A 82 -2.01 0.57 -4.62
CA ALA A 82 -1.22 0.40 -3.41
C ALA A 82 -0.52 1.69 -2.98
N THR A 83 -0.02 2.51 -3.90
CA THR A 83 0.59 3.82 -3.61
C THR A 83 -0.37 4.73 -2.85
N PHE A 84 -1.57 4.90 -3.37
CA PHE A 84 -2.56 5.80 -2.75
C PHE A 84 -3.14 5.24 -1.45
N ALA A 85 -3.33 3.92 -1.35
CA ALA A 85 -3.74 3.28 -0.11
C ALA A 85 -2.66 3.41 0.98
N THR A 86 -1.41 3.12 0.62
CA THR A 86 -0.24 3.24 1.53
C THR A 86 -0.05 4.69 1.99
N SER A 87 -0.13 5.66 1.08
CA SER A 87 0.12 7.08 1.42
C SER A 87 -0.81 7.57 2.54
N ARG A 88 -2.06 7.14 2.53
CA ARG A 88 -3.01 7.52 3.58
C ARG A 88 -2.72 6.83 4.91
N ILE A 89 -2.37 5.55 4.89
CA ILE A 89 -1.99 4.82 6.12
C ILE A 89 -0.72 5.44 6.72
N VAL A 90 0.26 5.76 5.89
CA VAL A 90 1.49 6.42 6.35
C VAL A 90 1.16 7.79 6.95
N GLU A 91 0.42 8.65 6.24
CA GLU A 91 0.02 9.96 6.75
C GLU A 91 -0.70 9.84 8.11
N GLN A 92 -1.66 8.92 8.24
CA GLN A 92 -2.40 8.71 9.49
C GLN A 92 -1.50 8.31 10.65
N ASN A 93 -0.54 7.41 10.42
CA ASN A 93 0.41 7.00 11.44
C ASN A 93 1.37 8.15 11.84
N LEU A 94 1.80 8.97 10.86
CA LEU A 94 2.66 10.12 11.14
C LEU A 94 1.92 11.24 11.88
N VAL A 95 0.63 11.45 11.60
CA VAL A 95 -0.20 12.43 12.32
C VAL A 95 -0.45 12.02 13.77
N ALA A 96 -0.43 10.73 14.07
CA ALA A 96 -0.58 10.22 15.43
C ALA A 96 0.71 10.35 16.29
N LEU A 97 1.84 10.75 15.69
CA LEU A 97 3.08 10.99 16.42
C LEU A 97 2.93 12.20 17.34
N ASP A 98 3.50 12.11 18.56
CA ASP A 98 3.56 13.23 19.50
C ASP A 98 4.34 14.42 18.89
N PRO A 99 3.71 15.60 18.73
CA PRO A 99 4.37 16.79 18.20
C PRO A 99 5.61 17.19 18.98
N GLY A 100 5.64 16.95 20.30
CA GLY A 100 6.74 17.30 21.18
C GLY A 100 8.08 16.67 20.77
N VAL A 101 8.06 15.47 20.18
CA VAL A 101 9.28 14.80 19.69
C VAL A 101 9.89 15.57 18.51
N VAL A 102 9.05 16.08 17.61
CA VAL A 102 9.47 16.89 16.46
C VAL A 102 9.95 18.27 16.91
N GLU A 103 9.26 18.89 17.89
CA GLU A 103 9.65 20.19 18.46
C GLU A 103 10.99 20.12 19.19
N ALA A 104 11.22 19.07 19.98
CA ALA A 104 12.50 18.84 20.64
C ALA A 104 13.66 18.71 19.63
N ALA A 105 13.45 17.95 18.54
CA ALA A 105 14.45 17.81 17.50
C ALA A 105 14.76 19.15 16.79
N ARG A 106 13.74 19.99 16.57
CA ARG A 106 13.92 21.35 16.03
C ARG A 106 14.71 22.24 17.00
N ALA A 107 14.38 22.20 18.29
CA ALA A 107 15.08 22.98 19.32
C ALA A 107 16.58 22.62 19.42
N MET A 108 16.92 21.34 19.11
CA MET A 108 18.32 20.88 19.00
C MET A 108 19.00 21.27 17.68
N GLY A 109 18.36 22.03 16.79
CA GLY A 109 18.92 22.48 15.52
C GLY A 109 18.92 21.44 14.41
N ALA A 110 18.12 20.36 14.52
CA ALA A 110 18.04 19.37 13.46
C ALA A 110 17.31 19.92 12.22
N GLY A 111 17.91 19.77 11.05
CA GLY A 111 17.29 20.13 9.77
C GLY A 111 16.13 19.19 9.38
N PRO A 112 15.21 19.62 8.47
CA PRO A 112 14.01 18.88 8.12
C PRO A 112 14.25 17.43 7.70
N LEU A 113 15.21 17.17 6.80
CA LEU A 113 15.52 15.84 6.33
C LEU A 113 16.06 14.93 7.45
N ARG A 114 16.85 15.51 8.37
CA ARG A 114 17.36 14.78 9.53
C ARG A 114 16.21 14.41 10.46
N ILE A 115 15.27 15.32 10.73
CA ILE A 115 14.09 15.03 11.55
C ILE A 115 13.25 13.91 10.94
N ILE A 116 13.01 13.93 9.62
CA ILE A 116 12.27 12.87 8.94
C ILE A 116 12.96 11.51 9.12
N ALA A 117 14.26 11.44 8.83
CA ALA A 117 14.97 10.17 8.79
C ALA A 117 15.33 9.61 10.17
N THR A 118 15.59 10.46 11.18
CA THR A 118 16.09 10.02 12.48
C THR A 118 15.05 10.09 13.60
N VAL A 119 13.93 10.78 13.39
CA VAL A 119 12.87 10.94 14.38
C VAL A 119 11.55 10.40 13.87
N ILE A 120 10.97 11.01 12.83
CA ILE A 120 9.61 10.70 12.38
C ILE A 120 9.47 9.25 11.91
N VAL A 121 10.33 8.81 10.99
CA VAL A 121 10.25 7.45 10.45
C VAL A 121 10.58 6.39 11.52
N PRO A 122 11.65 6.49 12.31
CA PRO A 122 11.94 5.52 13.35
C PRO A 122 10.88 5.41 14.46
N GLU A 123 10.33 6.53 14.92
CA GLU A 123 9.27 6.54 15.95
C GLU A 123 7.96 5.88 15.47
N THR A 124 7.65 5.99 14.20
CA THR A 124 6.44 5.41 13.61
C THR A 124 6.65 4.03 13.00
N LEU A 125 7.86 3.46 13.06
CA LEU A 125 8.21 2.23 12.35
C LEU A 125 7.33 1.04 12.76
N GLY A 126 7.00 0.88 14.03
CA GLY A 126 6.12 -0.18 14.52
C GLY A 126 4.71 -0.11 13.91
N PRO A 127 3.99 1.00 14.08
CA PRO A 127 2.70 1.23 13.41
C PRO A 127 2.75 1.12 11.88
N LEU A 128 3.83 1.58 11.24
CA LEU A 128 4.02 1.45 9.79
C LEU A 128 4.12 -0.02 9.36
N ILE A 129 4.88 -0.87 10.08
CA ILE A 129 4.97 -2.30 9.78
C ILE A 129 3.58 -2.96 9.84
N LEU A 130 2.77 -2.64 10.86
CA LEU A 130 1.40 -3.15 10.95
C LEU A 130 0.53 -2.62 9.82
N GLY A 131 0.66 -1.35 9.46
CA GLY A 131 -0.02 -0.75 8.32
C GLY A 131 0.33 -1.42 6.99
N PHE A 132 1.60 -1.69 6.74
CA PHE A 132 2.05 -2.44 5.55
C PHE A 132 1.56 -3.88 5.53
N THR A 133 1.47 -4.52 6.70
CA THR A 133 0.90 -5.86 6.82
C THR A 133 -0.59 -5.86 6.46
N PHE A 134 -1.34 -4.89 6.94
CA PHE A 134 -2.75 -4.69 6.56
C PHE A 134 -2.91 -4.43 5.06
N LEU A 135 -2.06 -3.57 4.49
CA LEU A 135 -2.06 -3.30 3.06
C LEU A 135 -1.77 -4.53 2.22
N PHE A 136 -0.85 -5.40 2.66
CA PHE A 136 -0.57 -6.65 1.97
C PHE A 136 -1.84 -7.50 1.81
N VAL A 137 -2.65 -7.63 2.87
CA VAL A 137 -3.92 -8.36 2.81
C VAL A 137 -4.87 -7.73 1.77
N GLY A 138 -5.00 -6.40 1.78
CA GLY A 138 -5.81 -5.68 0.78
C GLY A 138 -5.29 -5.85 -0.66
N ILE A 139 -3.95 -5.88 -0.85
CA ILE A 139 -3.37 -6.15 -2.17
C ILE A 139 -3.64 -7.59 -2.62
N VAL A 140 -3.60 -8.56 -1.71
CA VAL A 140 -3.96 -9.96 -2.04
C VAL A 140 -5.40 -10.04 -2.53
N ASP A 141 -6.34 -9.36 -1.88
CA ASP A 141 -7.74 -9.24 -2.34
C ASP A 141 -7.81 -8.63 -3.75
N MET A 142 -7.12 -7.52 -4.00
CA MET A 142 -7.05 -6.91 -5.34
C MET A 142 -6.43 -7.86 -6.38
N THR A 143 -5.45 -8.71 -6.01
CA THR A 143 -4.91 -9.71 -6.96
C THR A 143 -5.91 -10.80 -7.32
N ALA A 144 -6.83 -11.14 -6.42
CA ALA A 144 -7.91 -12.07 -6.72
C ALA A 144 -8.87 -11.48 -7.76
N VAL A 145 -9.22 -10.19 -7.62
CA VAL A 145 -10.03 -9.45 -8.61
C VAL A 145 -9.30 -9.34 -9.95
N ALA A 146 -8.00 -9.02 -9.95
CA ALA A 146 -7.20 -8.98 -11.17
C ALA A 146 -7.18 -10.35 -11.88
N GLY A 147 -7.06 -11.45 -11.11
CA GLY A 147 -7.12 -12.82 -11.62
C GLY A 147 -8.44 -13.12 -12.35
N ALA A 148 -9.57 -12.71 -11.77
CA ALA A 148 -10.88 -12.90 -12.37
C ALA A 148 -11.06 -12.24 -13.75
N ILE A 149 -10.26 -11.22 -14.06
CA ILE A 149 -10.28 -10.49 -15.34
C ILE A 149 -9.06 -10.78 -16.23
N GLY A 150 -8.42 -11.94 -16.02
CA GLY A 150 -7.38 -12.46 -16.91
C GLY A 150 -5.93 -12.13 -16.51
N ALA A 151 -5.69 -11.68 -15.27
CA ALA A 151 -4.31 -11.51 -14.78
C ALA A 151 -3.66 -12.83 -14.32
N GLY A 152 -4.43 -13.93 -14.22
CA GLY A 152 -3.92 -15.21 -13.71
C GLY A 152 -3.75 -15.24 -12.18
N GLY A 153 -3.08 -16.27 -11.70
CA GLY A 153 -2.80 -16.46 -10.27
C GLY A 153 -3.93 -17.12 -9.49
N LEU A 154 -3.90 -16.98 -8.15
CA LEU A 154 -4.88 -17.63 -7.27
C LEU A 154 -6.32 -17.15 -7.50
N GLY A 155 -6.51 -15.91 -7.92
CA GLY A 155 -7.83 -15.38 -8.26
C GLY A 155 -8.43 -16.03 -9.49
N ASP A 156 -7.64 -16.18 -10.56
CA ASP A 156 -8.04 -16.93 -11.76
C ASP A 156 -8.35 -18.39 -11.41
N PHE A 157 -7.48 -19.03 -10.64
CA PHE A 157 -7.67 -20.39 -10.18
C PHE A 157 -8.98 -20.56 -9.41
N ALA A 158 -9.27 -19.68 -8.48
CA ALA A 158 -10.49 -19.75 -7.68
C ALA A 158 -11.76 -19.45 -8.49
N ILE A 159 -11.74 -18.42 -9.33
CA ILE A 159 -12.94 -17.93 -10.03
C ILE A 159 -13.16 -18.71 -11.33
N VAL A 160 -12.15 -18.81 -12.22
CA VAL A 160 -12.32 -19.41 -13.54
C VAL A 160 -12.33 -20.91 -13.47
N TYR A 161 -11.38 -21.53 -12.75
CA TYR A 161 -11.30 -22.99 -12.66
C TYR A 161 -12.13 -23.59 -11.51
N GLY A 162 -12.45 -22.80 -10.48
CA GLY A 162 -13.33 -23.20 -9.39
C GLY A 162 -14.78 -22.83 -9.63
N TYR A 163 -15.13 -21.59 -9.30
CA TYR A 163 -16.52 -21.10 -9.29
C TYR A 163 -17.26 -21.24 -10.64
N GLN A 164 -16.65 -20.76 -11.74
CA GLN A 164 -17.31 -20.82 -13.07
C GLN A 164 -17.47 -22.25 -13.60
N ARG A 165 -16.67 -23.20 -13.14
CA ARG A 165 -16.75 -24.62 -13.51
C ARG A 165 -17.48 -25.48 -12.48
N PHE A 166 -18.11 -24.85 -11.46
CA PHE A 166 -18.82 -25.55 -10.38
C PHE A 166 -17.94 -26.58 -9.67
N ASN A 167 -16.64 -26.30 -9.52
CA ASN A 167 -15.68 -27.17 -8.86
C ASN A 167 -15.31 -26.58 -7.48
N ASP A 168 -16.10 -26.95 -6.48
CA ASP A 168 -15.94 -26.46 -5.11
C ASP A 168 -14.58 -26.85 -4.49
N VAL A 169 -14.02 -28.00 -4.87
CA VAL A 169 -12.71 -28.46 -4.37
C VAL A 169 -11.62 -27.45 -4.79
N VAL A 170 -11.63 -26.99 -6.04
CA VAL A 170 -10.67 -26.02 -6.55
C VAL A 170 -10.86 -24.67 -5.84
N THR A 171 -12.10 -24.23 -5.67
CA THR A 171 -12.41 -22.97 -4.98
C THR A 171 -11.92 -23.00 -3.52
N TRP A 172 -12.26 -24.05 -2.76
CA TRP A 172 -11.83 -24.18 -1.37
C TRP A 172 -10.32 -24.38 -1.21
N THR A 173 -9.67 -25.04 -2.17
CA THR A 173 -8.21 -25.14 -2.20
C THR A 173 -7.55 -23.76 -2.36
N ALA A 174 -8.05 -22.92 -3.26
CA ALA A 174 -7.57 -21.55 -3.40
C ALA A 174 -7.77 -20.73 -2.13
N VAL A 175 -8.95 -20.85 -1.48
CA VAL A 175 -9.25 -20.19 -0.19
C VAL A 175 -8.23 -20.62 0.87
N ALA A 176 -7.99 -21.93 1.02
CA ALA A 176 -7.03 -22.44 2.00
C ALA A 176 -5.62 -21.88 1.77
N VAL A 177 -5.15 -21.86 0.52
CA VAL A 177 -3.83 -21.30 0.16
C VAL A 177 -3.74 -19.81 0.49
N ILE A 178 -4.79 -19.02 0.13
CA ILE A 178 -4.83 -17.59 0.42
C ILE A 178 -4.80 -17.35 1.94
N VAL A 179 -5.60 -18.08 2.71
CA VAL A 179 -5.64 -17.97 4.17
C VAL A 179 -4.27 -18.24 4.77
N VAL A 180 -3.61 -19.34 4.39
CA VAL A 180 -2.25 -19.67 4.89
C VAL A 180 -1.27 -18.56 4.54
N MET A 181 -1.26 -18.09 3.30
CA MET A 181 -0.36 -17.03 2.84
C MET A 181 -0.56 -15.72 3.62
N VAL A 182 -1.81 -15.32 3.83
CA VAL A 182 -2.16 -14.11 4.59
C VAL A 182 -1.80 -14.25 6.05
N GLN A 183 -2.07 -15.43 6.68
CA GLN A 183 -1.71 -15.68 8.08
C GLN A 183 -0.20 -15.63 8.30
N LEU A 184 0.58 -16.20 7.39
CA LEU A 184 2.05 -16.13 7.46
C LEU A 184 2.55 -14.68 7.36
N ALA A 185 2.00 -13.89 6.44
CA ALA A 185 2.35 -12.48 6.32
C ALA A 185 1.97 -11.67 7.58
N GLN A 186 0.78 -11.90 8.14
CA GLN A 186 0.33 -11.25 9.37
C GLN A 186 1.19 -11.66 10.58
N PHE A 187 1.52 -12.94 10.69
CA PHE A 187 2.41 -13.41 11.75
C PHE A 187 3.78 -12.75 11.68
N LEU A 188 4.37 -12.69 10.48
CA LEU A 188 5.65 -12.03 10.25
C LEU A 188 5.58 -10.53 10.58
N GLY A 189 4.55 -9.83 10.09
CA GLY A 189 4.35 -8.41 10.36
C GLY A 189 4.20 -8.10 11.85
N ASN A 190 3.38 -8.88 12.55
CA ASN A 190 3.20 -8.76 13.99
C ASN A 190 4.49 -9.05 14.78
N PHE A 191 5.28 -10.03 14.33
CA PHE A 191 6.57 -10.36 14.93
C PHE A 191 7.56 -9.20 14.77
N LEU A 192 7.69 -8.66 13.56
CA LEU A 192 8.57 -7.54 13.25
C LEU A 192 8.16 -6.27 14.01
N ALA A 193 6.87 -5.93 14.02
CA ALA A 193 6.36 -4.78 14.76
C ALA A 193 6.67 -4.88 16.26
N ARG A 194 6.44 -6.06 16.87
CA ARG A 194 6.79 -6.27 18.28
C ARG A 194 8.27 -6.14 18.58
N LYS A 195 9.14 -6.56 17.67
CA LYS A 195 10.59 -6.43 17.82
C LYS A 195 11.04 -4.97 17.78
N VAL A 196 10.38 -4.13 16.97
CA VAL A 196 10.67 -2.70 16.86
C VAL A 196 10.10 -1.93 18.04
N LEU A 197 8.86 -2.22 18.48
CA LEU A 197 8.19 -1.53 19.57
C LEU A 197 8.80 -1.84 20.96
N ARG A 198 9.59 -2.90 21.08
CA ARG A 198 10.30 -3.25 22.35
C ARG A 198 11.64 -2.53 22.54
N ARG A 199 12.01 -1.66 21.63
CA ARG A 199 13.20 -0.80 21.73
C ARG A 199 12.82 0.60 22.21
#